data_a7668b7afe37480f0751a7977f27a4f1
#
_entry.id   a7668b7afe37480f0751a7977f27a4f1
#
_cell.length_a   1.000
_cell.length_b   1.000
_cell.length_c   1.000
_cell.angle_alpha   90.00
_cell.angle_beta   90.00
_cell.angle_gamma   90.00
#
_symmetry.space_group_name_H-M   'P 1'
#
loop_
_entity.id
_entity.type
_entity.pdbx_description
1 polymer ?
#
loop_
_entity_poly.entity_id
_entity_poly.type
_entity_poly.pdbx_seq_one_letter_code
_entity_poly.pdbx_strand_id
1 'polypeptide(L)'
;METDFQPKRAHFNHVKDTSSMNMSSSPSETHQGTEQKQEAVSTFTKLRAKLSFDRMVAMGAKMGMPNPLFLCADRAAKATIHINGKDYINFSTYDYLDINTHPEITAAVTEAARVFGTSAGASRLVGGERTPHHLLEEAIAKFMGTEDCIVYVSGHATNVSTIGFLFGPRDLILYDQLSHNSLAQGARLSGATKFPFQHNSCDDLERLLEAKRKDYKQCVFSMDGNIPDVPRLIELKKKYNCMLMIDEAHSLGILGEHGGGIREYFNVDPGDVDLWMSTLSKTLCGCGGYIAGHRGIIQYLKYGSPGFVFSVGMPPVIAVACLTALKIMEREPERVKKLQHISRYFLEYARSKGLDTGESQGYAIVPIITGESMFTGFLATQLLKRGIYVMPIAFPAVKEGEARLRFFLSAAQTEENCRTAIDAIIEEIPHVRQILEKYKAEHPQTAGE
;
A
#
# COMPACT_ATOMS: atom_id res chain seq x y z
N MET A 1 38.32 -16.13 -16.05
CA MET A 1 37.40 -17.32 -16.03
C MET A 1 36.00 -16.76 -15.96
N GLU A 2 35.44 -16.51 -17.13
CA GLU A 2 34.04 -16.14 -17.27
C GLU A 2 33.21 -17.41 -17.09
N THR A 3 32.45 -17.48 -16.03
CA THR A 3 31.43 -18.51 -15.88
C THR A 3 30.10 -17.97 -16.38
N ASP A 4 29.75 -18.41 -17.58
CA ASP A 4 28.44 -18.23 -18.20
C ASP A 4 27.35 -18.81 -17.26
N PHE A 5 26.76 -17.95 -16.43
CA PHE A 5 25.58 -18.28 -15.65
C PHE A 5 24.35 -18.01 -16.53
N GLN A 6 24.00 -18.97 -17.38
CA GLN A 6 22.66 -19.00 -17.95
C GLN A 6 21.70 -19.54 -16.89
N PRO A 7 20.70 -18.75 -16.44
CA PRO A 7 19.69 -19.28 -15.55
C PRO A 7 18.88 -20.34 -16.33
N LYS A 8 19.11 -21.60 -16.01
CA LYS A 8 18.18 -22.67 -16.44
C LYS A 8 16.81 -22.24 -15.94
N ARG A 9 15.84 -22.13 -16.85
CA ARG A 9 14.42 -21.93 -16.54
C ARG A 9 14.06 -22.93 -15.44
N ALA A 10 13.82 -22.45 -14.23
CA ALA A 10 13.17 -23.23 -13.21
C ALA A 10 11.77 -23.52 -13.73
N HIS A 11 11.56 -24.73 -14.22
CA HIS A 11 10.22 -25.25 -14.44
C HIS A 11 9.58 -25.40 -13.06
N PHE A 12 8.89 -24.37 -12.60
CA PHE A 12 7.86 -24.55 -11.61
C PHE A 12 6.80 -25.41 -12.29
N ASN A 13 6.78 -26.71 -11.96
CA ASN A 13 5.74 -27.60 -12.41
C ASN A 13 4.38 -26.95 -12.10
N HIS A 14 3.57 -26.77 -13.15
CA HIS A 14 2.18 -26.42 -13.04
C HIS A 14 1.53 -27.26 -11.92
N VAL A 15 0.97 -26.58 -10.94
CA VAL A 15 -0.02 -27.21 -10.06
C VAL A 15 -1.13 -27.67 -10.99
N LYS A 16 -1.20 -28.95 -11.23
CA LYS A 16 -2.24 -29.55 -12.05
C LYS A 16 -3.57 -29.28 -11.39
N ASP A 17 -4.45 -28.76 -12.22
CA ASP A 17 -5.89 -28.64 -11.97
C ASP A 17 -6.43 -29.96 -11.39
N THR A 18 -6.89 -29.94 -10.13
CA THR A 18 -7.44 -31.13 -9.46
C THR A 18 -8.93 -31.28 -9.70
N SER A 19 -9.34 -31.15 -10.95
CA SER A 19 -10.73 -31.42 -11.38
C SER A 19 -10.80 -32.67 -12.27
N SER A 20 -10.31 -33.80 -11.79
CA SER A 20 -10.78 -35.13 -12.25
C SER A 20 -9.95 -36.24 -11.58
N MET A 21 -10.38 -36.69 -10.44
CA MET A 21 -10.06 -38.05 -9.98
C MET A 21 -11.34 -38.85 -9.87
N ASN A 22 -11.61 -39.63 -10.92
CA ASN A 22 -12.50 -40.77 -10.83
C ASN A 22 -11.83 -41.82 -9.94
N MET A 23 -12.41 -42.07 -8.78
CA MET A 23 -12.07 -43.24 -7.94
C MET A 23 -13.03 -44.35 -8.23
N SER A 24 -12.50 -45.43 -8.82
CA SER A 24 -13.16 -46.72 -8.85
C SER A 24 -13.25 -47.34 -7.45
N SER A 25 -14.41 -47.84 -7.13
CA SER A 25 -14.85 -48.39 -5.88
C SER A 25 -14.19 -49.68 -5.43
N SER A 26 -13.91 -49.82 -4.14
CA SER A 26 -14.13 -51.05 -3.37
C SER A 26 -14.64 -50.70 -1.97
N PRO A 27 -15.57 -51.49 -1.41
CA PRO A 27 -16.34 -51.06 -0.25
C PRO A 27 -15.74 -51.63 1.05
N SER A 28 -15.70 -50.85 2.04
CA SER A 28 -15.95 -51.08 3.47
C SER A 28 -15.07 -50.22 4.37
N GLU A 29 -15.76 -49.59 5.26
CA GLU A 29 -15.37 -48.98 6.54
C GLU A 29 -15.44 -47.47 6.64
N THR A 30 -16.36 -47.09 7.54
CA THR A 30 -16.50 -45.90 8.34
C THR A 30 -17.21 -44.68 7.75
N HIS A 31 -18.56 -44.73 7.76
CA HIS A 31 -19.45 -43.60 7.57
C HIS A 31 -19.37 -42.47 8.63
N GLN A 32 -18.65 -42.66 9.74
CA GLN A 32 -18.60 -41.64 10.82
C GLN A 32 -17.55 -40.54 10.58
N GLY A 33 -16.49 -40.81 9.81
CA GLY A 33 -15.42 -39.81 9.57
C GLY A 33 -15.75 -38.79 8.47
N THR A 34 -16.66 -39.11 7.56
CA THR A 34 -17.06 -38.25 6.44
C THR A 34 -18.10 -37.20 6.84
N GLU A 35 -19.03 -37.53 7.75
CA GLU A 35 -20.03 -36.57 8.24
C GLU A 35 -19.39 -35.46 9.09
N GLN A 36 -18.42 -35.78 9.96
CA GLN A 36 -17.72 -34.77 10.76
C GLN A 36 -16.86 -33.83 9.91
N LYS A 37 -16.20 -34.32 8.86
CA LYS A 37 -15.46 -33.46 7.91
C LYS A 37 -16.38 -32.57 7.08
N GLN A 38 -17.51 -33.07 6.65
CA GLN A 38 -18.50 -32.30 5.91
C GLN A 38 -19.15 -31.21 6.78
N GLU A 39 -19.40 -31.46 8.05
CA GLU A 39 -19.95 -30.50 8.99
C GLU A 39 -18.96 -29.38 9.35
N ALA A 40 -17.68 -29.70 9.56
CA ALA A 40 -16.61 -28.71 9.77
C ALA A 40 -16.42 -27.79 8.55
N VAL A 41 -16.40 -28.32 7.33
CA VAL A 41 -16.36 -27.54 6.09
C VAL A 41 -17.60 -26.66 5.94
N SER A 42 -18.80 -27.18 6.31
CA SER A 42 -20.05 -26.42 6.26
C SER A 42 -20.06 -25.21 7.20
N THR A 43 -19.45 -25.31 8.37
CA THR A 43 -19.35 -24.20 9.34
C THR A 43 -18.47 -23.06 8.80
N PHE A 44 -17.35 -23.40 8.18
CA PHE A 44 -16.43 -22.41 7.57
C PHE A 44 -17.06 -21.70 6.36
N THR A 45 -17.85 -22.42 5.56
CA THR A 45 -18.54 -21.87 4.39
C THR A 45 -19.72 -20.97 4.75
N LYS A 46 -20.21 -20.98 5.98
CA LYS A 46 -21.31 -20.14 6.48
C LYS A 46 -20.86 -18.75 6.98
N LEU A 47 -19.57 -18.43 6.96
CA LEU A 47 -19.09 -17.08 7.30
C LEU A 47 -19.67 -16.06 6.30
N ARG A 48 -20.41 -15.04 6.79
CA ARG A 48 -21.03 -14.01 5.96
C ARG A 48 -20.08 -13.36 4.96
N ALA A 49 -18.87 -13.01 5.42
CA ALA A 49 -17.83 -12.42 4.57
C ALA A 49 -17.43 -13.34 3.41
N LYS A 50 -17.31 -14.66 3.65
CA LYS A 50 -16.98 -15.63 2.62
C LYS A 50 -18.13 -15.80 1.62
N LEU A 51 -19.37 -15.88 2.09
CA LEU A 51 -20.54 -16.01 1.22
C LEU A 51 -20.70 -14.80 0.29
N SER A 52 -20.44 -13.60 0.80
CA SER A 52 -20.46 -12.37 0.00
C SER A 52 -19.38 -12.38 -1.07
N PHE A 53 -18.16 -12.77 -0.70
CA PHE A 53 -17.04 -12.89 -1.63
C PHE A 53 -17.30 -13.97 -2.70
N ASP A 54 -17.76 -15.16 -2.30
CA ASP A 54 -18.07 -16.27 -3.23
C ASP A 54 -19.17 -15.87 -4.23
N ARG A 55 -20.19 -15.13 -3.79
CA ARG A 55 -21.24 -14.61 -4.68
C ARG A 55 -20.68 -13.65 -5.73
N MET A 56 -19.81 -12.72 -5.30
CA MET A 56 -19.17 -11.76 -6.20
C MET A 56 -18.30 -12.47 -7.25
N VAL A 57 -17.49 -13.44 -6.83
CA VAL A 57 -16.63 -14.23 -7.73
C VAL A 57 -17.48 -15.06 -8.69
N ALA A 58 -18.50 -15.75 -8.18
CA ALA A 58 -19.40 -16.58 -9.00
C ALA A 58 -20.19 -15.74 -10.02
N MET A 59 -20.60 -14.54 -9.63
CA MET A 59 -21.27 -13.58 -10.52
C MET A 59 -20.31 -13.14 -11.63
N GLY A 60 -19.09 -12.74 -11.30
CA GLY A 60 -18.06 -12.39 -12.29
C GLY A 60 -17.81 -13.51 -13.29
N ALA A 61 -17.68 -14.76 -12.81
CA ALA A 61 -17.47 -15.94 -13.65
C ALA A 61 -18.64 -16.20 -14.61
N LYS A 62 -19.90 -16.07 -14.15
CA LYS A 62 -21.11 -16.20 -14.99
C LYS A 62 -21.15 -15.17 -16.12
N MET A 63 -20.58 -14.00 -15.88
CA MET A 63 -20.51 -12.89 -16.84
C MET A 63 -19.29 -12.94 -17.74
N GLY A 64 -18.51 -14.04 -17.71
CA GLY A 64 -17.27 -14.18 -18.49
C GLY A 64 -16.18 -13.19 -18.09
N MET A 65 -16.20 -12.71 -16.82
CA MET A 65 -15.19 -11.83 -16.29
C MET A 65 -14.10 -12.62 -15.57
N PRO A 66 -12.83 -12.53 -16.01
CA PRO A 66 -11.74 -13.08 -15.23
C PRO A 66 -11.64 -12.32 -13.90
N ASN A 67 -11.33 -13.03 -12.80
CA ASN A 67 -11.02 -12.39 -11.54
C ASN A 67 -9.76 -11.52 -11.72
N PRO A 68 -9.85 -10.19 -11.53
CA PRO A 68 -8.70 -9.31 -11.70
C PRO A 68 -7.72 -9.37 -10.51
N LEU A 69 -8.11 -10.07 -9.42
CA LEU A 69 -7.31 -10.17 -8.20
C LEU A 69 -6.37 -11.36 -8.27
N PHE A 70 -5.20 -11.22 -7.63
CA PHE A 70 -4.18 -12.29 -7.51
C PHE A 70 -3.63 -12.81 -8.85
N LEU A 71 -3.60 -11.96 -9.87
CA LEU A 71 -2.93 -12.29 -11.12
C LEU A 71 -1.42 -12.40 -10.90
N CYS A 72 -0.82 -13.52 -11.31
CA CYS A 72 0.61 -13.74 -11.12
C CYS A 72 1.41 -13.09 -12.25
N ALA A 73 2.35 -12.21 -11.89
CA ALA A 73 3.34 -11.69 -12.80
C ALA A 73 4.50 -12.69 -12.95
N ASP A 74 4.92 -12.96 -14.18
CA ASP A 74 5.98 -13.92 -14.48
C ASP A 74 7.38 -13.32 -14.32
N ARG A 75 7.49 -12.00 -14.17
CA ARG A 75 8.74 -11.23 -14.02
C ARG A 75 8.47 -9.92 -13.30
N ALA A 76 9.53 -9.15 -13.03
CA ALA A 76 9.41 -7.86 -12.37
C ALA A 76 8.44 -6.94 -13.12
N ALA A 77 7.53 -6.30 -12.37
CA ALA A 77 6.56 -5.36 -12.90
C ALA A 77 7.21 -3.95 -13.00
N LYS A 78 7.05 -3.31 -14.15
CA LYS A 78 7.47 -1.92 -14.43
C LYS A 78 6.29 -1.16 -15.05
N ALA A 79 6.54 -0.26 -16.02
CA ALA A 79 5.48 0.30 -16.87
C ALA A 79 4.67 -0.79 -17.60
N THR A 80 5.24 -1.98 -17.73
CA THR A 80 4.61 -3.17 -18.28
C THR A 80 4.68 -4.30 -17.28
N ILE A 81 3.59 -5.06 -17.14
CA ILE A 81 3.51 -6.30 -16.35
C ILE A 81 3.23 -7.47 -17.28
N HIS A 82 3.94 -8.59 -17.08
CA HIS A 82 3.77 -9.80 -17.88
C HIS A 82 2.96 -10.82 -17.08
N ILE A 83 1.79 -11.21 -17.60
CA ILE A 83 0.85 -12.12 -16.94
C ILE A 83 0.39 -13.15 -17.95
N ASN A 84 0.57 -14.44 -17.66
CA ASN A 84 0.09 -15.54 -18.51
C ASN A 84 0.53 -15.40 -19.98
N GLY A 85 1.78 -15.04 -20.24
CA GLY A 85 2.35 -14.94 -21.59
C GLY A 85 1.97 -13.65 -22.34
N LYS A 86 1.32 -12.67 -21.70
CA LYS A 86 0.93 -11.37 -22.31
C LYS A 86 1.47 -10.19 -21.52
N ASP A 87 1.81 -9.14 -22.25
CA ASP A 87 2.21 -7.86 -21.67
C ASP A 87 1.00 -6.91 -21.53
N TYR A 88 0.94 -6.20 -20.42
CA TYR A 88 -0.09 -5.21 -20.09
C TYR A 88 0.58 -3.90 -19.67
N ILE A 89 0.03 -2.77 -20.08
CA ILE A 89 0.41 -1.47 -19.51
C ILE A 89 -0.01 -1.49 -18.03
N ASN A 90 0.94 -1.24 -17.13
CA ASN A 90 0.76 -1.46 -15.70
C ASN A 90 0.58 -0.14 -14.95
N PHE A 91 -0.58 -0.01 -14.29
CA PHE A 91 -0.88 1.09 -13.38
C PHE A 91 -1.14 0.61 -11.95
N SER A 92 -0.53 -0.52 -11.57
CA SER A 92 -0.75 -1.17 -10.25
C SER A 92 0.56 -1.49 -9.54
N THR A 93 1.63 -0.71 -9.79
CA THR A 93 2.91 -0.85 -9.10
C THR A 93 3.16 0.31 -8.14
N TYR A 94 3.85 0.03 -7.02
CA TYR A 94 4.34 1.04 -6.09
C TYR A 94 5.80 1.46 -6.37
N ASP A 95 6.42 0.92 -7.41
CA ASP A 95 7.75 1.33 -7.86
C ASP A 95 7.66 2.69 -8.58
N TYR A 96 7.44 3.74 -7.79
CA TYR A 96 7.19 5.09 -8.32
C TYR A 96 8.34 5.63 -9.15
N LEU A 97 9.58 5.31 -8.77
CA LEU A 97 10.78 5.85 -9.42
C LEU A 97 11.41 4.90 -10.45
N ASP A 98 10.80 3.71 -10.70
CA ASP A 98 11.35 2.69 -11.60
C ASP A 98 12.77 2.26 -11.22
N ILE A 99 12.97 1.94 -9.96
CA ILE A 99 14.28 1.54 -9.42
C ILE A 99 14.35 0.10 -8.90
N ASN A 100 13.23 -0.60 -8.79
CA ASN A 100 13.16 -1.96 -8.26
C ASN A 100 14.11 -2.95 -8.97
N THR A 101 14.35 -2.74 -10.26
CA THR A 101 15.26 -3.60 -11.07
C THR A 101 16.56 -2.88 -11.43
N HIS A 102 16.92 -1.84 -10.70
CA HIS A 102 18.16 -1.11 -10.95
C HIS A 102 19.38 -2.03 -10.78
N PRO A 103 20.36 -2.01 -11.70
CA PRO A 103 21.51 -2.92 -11.64
C PRO A 103 22.29 -2.84 -10.32
N GLU A 104 22.45 -1.64 -9.75
CA GLU A 104 23.13 -1.45 -8.47
C GLU A 104 22.37 -2.13 -7.31
N ILE A 105 21.03 -2.07 -7.29
CA ILE A 105 20.23 -2.76 -6.27
C ILE A 105 20.42 -4.26 -6.41
N THR A 106 20.32 -4.79 -7.63
CA THR A 106 20.51 -6.23 -7.89
C THR A 106 21.89 -6.70 -7.45
N ALA A 107 22.95 -5.96 -7.78
CA ALA A 107 24.31 -6.29 -7.38
C ALA A 107 24.48 -6.24 -5.85
N ALA A 108 24.00 -5.17 -5.20
CA ALA A 108 24.09 -5.01 -3.75
C ALA A 108 23.32 -6.09 -2.97
N VAL A 109 22.12 -6.45 -3.43
CA VAL A 109 21.32 -7.52 -2.84
C VAL A 109 21.97 -8.88 -3.01
N THR A 110 22.57 -9.17 -4.17
CA THR A 110 23.30 -10.40 -4.42
C THR A 110 24.47 -10.56 -3.47
N GLU A 111 25.26 -9.50 -3.29
CA GLU A 111 26.39 -9.50 -2.34
C GLU A 111 25.90 -9.61 -0.88
N ALA A 112 24.84 -8.89 -0.52
CA ALA A 112 24.26 -8.98 0.82
C ALA A 112 23.75 -10.41 1.12
N ALA A 113 23.16 -11.09 0.15
CA ALA A 113 22.73 -12.49 0.31
C ALA A 113 23.92 -13.42 0.55
N ARG A 114 25.07 -13.19 -0.13
CA ARG A 114 26.29 -13.96 0.05
C ARG A 114 26.91 -13.76 1.44
N VAL A 115 26.87 -12.53 1.96
CA VAL A 115 27.53 -12.17 3.23
C VAL A 115 26.66 -12.46 4.45
N PHE A 116 25.36 -12.10 4.38
CA PHE A 116 24.46 -12.12 5.54
C PHE A 116 23.40 -13.24 5.47
N GLY A 117 23.27 -13.95 4.34
CA GLY A 117 22.16 -14.86 4.10
C GLY A 117 20.84 -14.11 3.84
N THR A 118 19.74 -14.88 3.88
CA THR A 118 18.39 -14.38 3.52
C THR A 118 17.55 -13.92 4.71
N SER A 119 18.02 -14.10 5.94
CA SER A 119 17.27 -13.77 7.17
C SER A 119 18.17 -13.16 8.23
N ALA A 120 17.60 -12.33 9.10
CA ALA A 120 18.27 -11.86 10.31
C ALA A 120 18.44 -12.98 11.36
N GLY A 121 17.66 -14.06 11.27
CA GLY A 121 17.76 -15.24 12.13
C GLY A 121 17.12 -15.12 13.52
N ALA A 122 16.86 -13.90 14.00
CA ALA A 122 16.24 -13.61 15.29
C ALA A 122 15.63 -12.20 15.27
N SER A 123 14.90 -11.82 16.34
CA SER A 123 14.54 -10.41 16.53
C SER A 123 15.81 -9.58 16.77
N ARG A 124 15.79 -8.32 16.41
CA ARG A 124 16.95 -7.42 16.50
C ARG A 124 17.46 -7.31 17.95
N LEU A 125 16.53 -7.27 18.91
CA LEU A 125 16.87 -7.20 20.34
C LEU A 125 17.62 -8.43 20.86
N VAL A 126 17.35 -9.63 20.32
CA VAL A 126 17.86 -10.89 20.85
C VAL A 126 19.14 -11.36 20.17
N GLY A 127 19.40 -10.96 18.95
CA GLY A 127 20.58 -11.41 18.19
C GLY A 127 20.43 -11.31 16.69
N GLY A 128 19.31 -10.74 16.21
CA GLY A 128 19.02 -10.48 14.80
C GLY A 128 19.56 -9.16 14.29
N GLU A 129 20.30 -8.39 15.09
CA GLU A 129 20.91 -7.12 14.65
C GLU A 129 21.99 -7.37 13.61
N ARG A 130 21.95 -6.60 12.51
CA ARG A 130 22.94 -6.71 11.42
C ARG A 130 23.37 -5.31 10.97
N THR A 131 24.62 -5.17 10.53
CA THR A 131 25.19 -3.90 10.04
C THR A 131 24.28 -3.17 9.03
N PRO A 132 23.63 -3.85 8.04
CA PRO A 132 22.72 -3.19 7.12
C PRO A 132 21.53 -2.48 7.78
N HIS A 133 21.06 -2.94 8.95
CA HIS A 133 19.98 -2.27 9.68
C HIS A 133 20.42 -0.89 10.16
N HIS A 134 21.59 -0.81 10.81
CA HIS A 134 22.15 0.46 11.28
C HIS A 134 22.39 1.43 10.12
N LEU A 135 23.03 0.95 9.06
CA LEU A 135 23.33 1.79 7.90
C LEU A 135 22.07 2.35 7.25
N LEU A 136 21.00 1.56 7.17
CA LEU A 136 19.72 2.02 6.65
C LEU A 136 19.08 3.05 7.59
N GLU A 137 19.04 2.79 8.90
CA GLU A 137 18.47 3.71 9.89
C GLU A 137 19.21 5.04 9.92
N GLU A 138 20.55 5.01 9.90
CA GLU A 138 21.40 6.22 9.82
C GLU A 138 21.14 7.01 8.53
N ALA A 139 21.06 6.31 7.39
CA ALA A 139 20.80 6.95 6.11
C ALA A 139 19.41 7.61 6.06
N ILE A 140 18.37 6.93 6.58
CA ILE A 140 17.02 7.49 6.66
C ILE A 140 16.99 8.68 7.61
N ALA A 141 17.56 8.56 8.82
CA ALA A 141 17.61 9.66 9.78
C ALA A 141 18.28 10.90 9.19
N LYS A 142 19.43 10.71 8.51
CA LYS A 142 20.14 11.78 7.80
C LYS A 142 19.30 12.40 6.69
N PHE A 143 18.66 11.57 5.85
CA PHE A 143 17.82 12.02 4.74
C PHE A 143 16.60 12.82 5.27
N MET A 144 15.96 12.35 6.33
CA MET A 144 14.82 13.02 6.96
C MET A 144 15.24 14.24 7.79
N GLY A 145 16.51 14.42 8.11
CA GLY A 145 17.02 15.48 8.99
C GLY A 145 16.62 15.29 10.45
N THR A 146 16.41 14.04 10.89
CA THR A 146 16.04 13.67 12.26
C THR A 146 17.20 13.11 13.05
N GLU A 147 17.05 12.96 14.38
CA GLU A 147 18.14 12.48 15.26
C GLU A 147 18.39 10.97 15.16
N ASP A 148 17.36 10.17 14.90
CA ASP A 148 17.46 8.70 14.85
C ASP A 148 16.28 8.12 14.05
N CYS A 149 16.39 6.82 13.73
CA CYS A 149 15.38 6.06 13.01
C CYS A 149 15.29 4.62 13.52
N ILE A 150 14.12 4.01 13.39
CA ILE A 150 13.89 2.58 13.61
C ILE A 150 13.17 2.01 12.39
N VAL A 151 13.65 0.85 11.87
CA VAL A 151 13.01 0.13 10.78
C VAL A 151 12.28 -1.12 11.26
N TYR A 152 11.09 -1.34 10.72
CA TYR A 152 10.21 -2.49 10.97
C TYR A 152 10.07 -3.35 9.71
N VAL A 153 9.59 -4.57 9.89
CA VAL A 153 9.41 -5.54 8.79
C VAL A 153 8.21 -5.26 7.88
N SER A 154 7.35 -4.31 8.23
CA SER A 154 6.14 -3.96 7.47
C SER A 154 5.70 -2.53 7.79
N GLY A 155 5.29 -1.75 6.79
CA GLY A 155 4.71 -0.41 7.00
C GLY A 155 3.43 -0.47 7.86
N HIS A 156 2.59 -1.48 7.66
CA HIS A 156 1.42 -1.70 8.51
C HIS A 156 1.81 -1.95 9.98
N ALA A 157 2.77 -2.86 10.23
CA ALA A 157 3.25 -3.17 11.56
C ALA A 157 3.93 -1.95 12.22
N THR A 158 4.57 -1.07 11.45
CA THR A 158 5.17 0.17 11.93
C THR A 158 4.14 1.03 12.64
N ASN A 159 3.02 1.35 11.97
CA ASN A 159 1.95 2.15 12.57
C ASN A 159 1.30 1.47 13.76
N VAL A 160 0.90 0.20 13.60
CA VAL A 160 0.20 -0.55 14.66
C VAL A 160 1.06 -0.65 15.92
N SER A 161 2.35 -0.99 15.76
CA SER A 161 3.26 -1.17 16.90
C SER A 161 3.65 0.14 17.56
N THR A 162 3.93 1.17 16.76
CA THR A 162 4.34 2.49 17.28
C THR A 162 3.21 3.12 18.09
N ILE A 163 2.03 3.25 17.52
CA ILE A 163 0.89 3.88 18.17
C ILE A 163 0.41 3.02 19.34
N GLY A 164 0.30 1.72 19.14
CA GLY A 164 -0.15 0.78 20.19
C GLY A 164 0.77 0.71 21.39
N PHE A 165 2.04 1.08 21.24
CA PHE A 165 3.04 1.05 22.32
C PHE A 165 3.25 2.41 22.99
N LEU A 166 3.25 3.52 22.22
CA LEU A 166 3.53 4.84 22.76
C LEU A 166 2.38 5.43 23.58
N PHE A 167 1.15 5.05 23.27
CA PHE A 167 -0.05 5.65 23.88
C PHE A 167 -0.85 4.63 24.69
N GLY A 168 -1.66 5.12 25.63
CA GLY A 168 -2.44 4.29 26.55
C GLY A 168 -3.78 4.92 26.97
N PRO A 169 -4.50 4.30 27.93
CA PRO A 169 -5.88 4.69 28.28
C PRO A 169 -6.07 6.14 28.76
N ARG A 170 -4.99 6.82 29.15
CA ARG A 170 -5.02 8.23 29.61
C ARG A 170 -4.69 9.23 28.52
N ASP A 171 -4.49 8.75 27.28
CA ASP A 171 -4.08 9.57 26.14
C ASP A 171 -5.21 9.74 25.15
N LEU A 172 -5.13 10.80 24.35
CA LEU A 172 -6.05 11.12 23.29
C LEU A 172 -5.37 10.95 21.93
N ILE A 173 -6.01 10.21 21.04
CA ILE A 173 -5.59 10.06 19.65
C ILE A 173 -6.64 10.68 18.74
N LEU A 174 -6.25 11.69 17.99
CA LEU A 174 -7.05 12.27 16.91
C LEU A 174 -6.45 11.81 15.57
N TYR A 175 -7.27 11.30 14.68
CA TYR A 175 -6.78 10.81 13.39
C TYR A 175 -7.72 11.23 12.26
N ASP A 176 -7.15 11.47 11.09
CA ASP A 176 -7.93 11.76 9.90
C ASP A 176 -8.86 10.59 9.57
N GLN A 177 -10.13 10.87 9.26
CA GLN A 177 -11.13 9.83 9.02
C GLN A 177 -10.80 8.91 7.83
N LEU A 178 -9.97 9.36 6.87
CA LEU A 178 -9.50 8.57 5.73
C LEU A 178 -8.08 8.01 5.94
N SER A 179 -7.52 8.13 7.15
CA SER A 179 -6.22 7.54 7.49
C SER A 179 -6.16 6.05 7.18
N HIS A 180 -4.96 5.60 6.83
CA HIS A 180 -4.71 4.18 6.58
C HIS A 180 -5.17 3.31 7.76
N ASN A 181 -5.75 2.15 7.48
CA ASN A 181 -6.30 1.24 8.49
C ASN A 181 -5.33 0.92 9.64
N SER A 182 -4.02 0.87 9.38
CA SER A 182 -3.00 0.60 10.41
C SER A 182 -2.97 1.65 11.52
N LEU A 183 -3.25 2.92 11.21
CA LEU A 183 -3.34 4.00 12.21
C LEU A 183 -4.53 3.77 13.14
N ALA A 184 -5.71 3.48 12.58
CA ALA A 184 -6.91 3.16 13.33
C ALA A 184 -6.74 1.86 14.19
N GLN A 185 -6.03 0.86 13.67
CA GLN A 185 -5.70 -0.36 14.43
C GLN A 185 -4.72 -0.09 15.56
N GLY A 186 -3.67 0.68 15.34
CA GLY A 186 -2.74 1.11 16.37
C GLY A 186 -3.46 1.89 17.48
N ALA A 187 -4.34 2.81 17.12
CA ALA A 187 -5.17 3.55 18.06
C ALA A 187 -6.15 2.66 18.87
N ARG A 188 -6.64 1.57 18.29
CA ARG A 188 -7.42 0.57 19.03
C ARG A 188 -6.56 -0.22 20.01
N LEU A 189 -5.39 -0.65 19.56
CA LEU A 189 -4.47 -1.46 20.37
C LEU A 189 -3.93 -0.71 21.58
N SER A 190 -3.70 0.60 21.47
CA SER A 190 -3.21 1.46 22.55
C SER A 190 -4.16 1.54 23.76
N GLY A 191 -5.46 1.32 23.55
CA GLY A 191 -6.49 1.57 24.55
C GLY A 191 -6.79 3.05 24.78
N ALA A 192 -6.14 3.97 24.08
CA ALA A 192 -6.37 5.41 24.18
C ALA A 192 -7.77 5.82 23.69
N THR A 193 -8.26 6.92 24.23
CA THR A 193 -9.47 7.55 23.67
C THR A 193 -9.16 8.11 22.29
N LYS A 194 -10.02 7.82 21.31
CA LYS A 194 -9.76 8.18 19.93
C LYS A 194 -10.98 8.78 19.23
N PHE A 195 -10.74 9.80 18.41
CA PHE A 195 -11.76 10.41 17.57
C PHE A 195 -11.19 10.65 16.15
N PRO A 196 -11.96 10.34 15.12
CA PRO A 196 -11.65 10.81 13.78
C PRO A 196 -12.01 12.29 13.66
N PHE A 197 -11.25 13.05 12.90
CA PHE A 197 -11.61 14.36 12.40
C PHE A 197 -11.85 14.30 10.88
N GLN A 198 -12.58 15.27 10.35
CA GLN A 198 -12.91 15.34 8.92
C GLN A 198 -11.63 15.41 8.09
N HIS A 199 -11.63 14.71 6.95
CA HIS A 199 -10.46 14.61 6.08
C HIS A 199 -9.90 15.99 5.72
N ASN A 200 -8.59 16.16 5.96
CA ASN A 200 -7.84 17.40 5.74
C ASN A 200 -8.40 18.67 6.40
N SER A 201 -9.30 18.55 7.38
CA SER A 201 -9.90 19.68 8.07
C SER A 201 -9.13 20.04 9.34
N CYS A 202 -8.25 21.03 9.24
CA CYS A 202 -7.59 21.60 10.41
C CYS A 202 -8.57 22.28 11.37
N ASP A 203 -9.70 22.82 10.87
CA ASP A 203 -10.72 23.46 11.71
C ASP A 203 -11.46 22.41 12.56
N ASP A 204 -11.81 21.25 12.00
CA ASP A 204 -12.44 20.17 12.77
C ASP A 204 -11.46 19.56 13.78
N LEU A 205 -10.18 19.41 13.41
CA LEU A 205 -9.12 19.03 14.34
C LEU A 205 -9.00 20.01 15.50
N GLU A 206 -8.95 21.32 15.20
CA GLU A 206 -8.85 22.37 16.25
C GLU A 206 -10.05 22.34 17.17
N ARG A 207 -11.26 22.22 16.64
CA ARG A 207 -12.51 22.09 17.42
C ARG A 207 -12.44 20.89 18.39
N LEU A 208 -11.92 19.75 17.96
CA LEU A 208 -11.75 18.56 18.80
C LEU A 208 -10.68 18.77 19.87
N LEU A 209 -9.59 19.45 19.54
CA LEU A 209 -8.53 19.81 20.48
C LEU A 209 -9.04 20.74 21.57
N GLU A 210 -9.78 21.81 21.21
CA GLU A 210 -10.40 22.73 22.16
C GLU A 210 -11.35 22.00 23.13
N ALA A 211 -12.17 21.11 22.60
CA ALA A 211 -13.18 20.42 23.39
C ALA A 211 -12.60 19.35 24.33
N LYS A 212 -11.48 18.70 23.95
CA LYS A 212 -11.06 17.45 24.60
C LYS A 212 -9.63 17.47 25.18
N ARG A 213 -8.71 18.28 24.66
CA ARG A 213 -7.28 18.21 25.00
C ARG A 213 -6.98 18.26 26.49
N LYS A 214 -7.74 19.03 27.25
CA LYS A 214 -7.54 19.25 28.70
C LYS A 214 -7.77 18.01 29.54
N ASP A 215 -8.55 17.05 29.03
CA ASP A 215 -8.98 15.86 29.78
C ASP A 215 -7.95 14.72 29.72
N TYR A 216 -6.87 14.87 28.92
CA TYR A 216 -5.93 13.80 28.61
C TYR A 216 -4.48 14.21 28.89
N LYS A 217 -3.68 13.22 29.31
CA LYS A 217 -2.26 13.42 29.64
C LYS A 217 -1.44 13.76 28.39
N GLN A 218 -1.62 13.02 27.32
CA GLN A 218 -0.99 13.27 26.01
C GLN A 218 -2.05 13.30 24.92
N CYS A 219 -1.72 13.97 23.82
CA CYS A 219 -2.52 14.00 22.61
C CYS A 219 -1.59 13.83 21.42
N VAL A 220 -1.99 12.97 20.47
CA VAL A 220 -1.34 12.82 19.18
C VAL A 220 -2.39 12.92 18.08
N PHE A 221 -2.02 13.55 16.96
CA PHE A 221 -2.83 13.49 15.75
C PHE A 221 -1.98 13.08 14.55
N SER A 222 -2.63 12.44 13.59
CA SER A 222 -2.00 11.81 12.44
C SER A 222 -2.79 12.02 11.17
N MET A 223 -2.07 12.18 10.05
CA MET A 223 -2.60 12.39 8.71
C MET A 223 -1.98 11.40 7.72
N ASP A 224 -2.76 11.03 6.69
CA ASP A 224 -2.36 10.11 5.61
C ASP A 224 -3.10 10.48 4.31
N GLY A 225 -2.45 10.30 3.16
CA GLY A 225 -3.08 10.23 1.84
C GLY A 225 -2.94 11.46 0.95
N ASN A 226 -3.76 12.47 1.11
CA ASN A 226 -3.66 13.72 0.34
C ASN A 226 -2.63 14.66 0.99
N ILE A 227 -2.20 15.70 0.28
CA ILE A 227 -1.27 16.67 0.85
C ILE A 227 -2.02 17.52 1.91
N PRO A 228 -1.72 17.34 3.20
CA PRO A 228 -2.34 18.11 4.27
C PRO A 228 -1.71 19.50 4.40
N ASP A 229 -2.38 20.43 5.09
CA ASP A 229 -1.79 21.71 5.50
C ASP A 229 -0.85 21.50 6.70
N VAL A 230 0.37 21.04 6.42
CA VAL A 230 1.36 20.71 7.47
C VAL A 230 1.79 21.95 8.29
N PRO A 231 2.01 23.13 7.72
CA PRO A 231 2.25 24.33 8.52
C PRO A 231 1.17 24.57 9.57
N ARG A 232 -0.11 24.47 9.20
CA ARG A 232 -1.22 24.62 10.14
C ARG A 232 -1.28 23.51 11.19
N LEU A 233 -0.97 22.28 10.82
CA LEU A 233 -0.87 21.16 11.78
C LEU A 233 0.23 21.41 12.83
N ILE A 234 1.38 21.94 12.42
CA ILE A 234 2.48 22.30 13.32
C ILE A 234 2.06 23.44 14.28
N GLU A 235 1.33 24.43 13.78
CA GLU A 235 0.76 25.50 14.65
C GLU A 235 -0.16 24.89 15.71
N LEU A 236 -1.08 24.01 15.32
CA LEU A 236 -2.00 23.34 16.25
C LEU A 236 -1.25 22.45 17.26
N LYS A 237 -0.25 21.70 16.81
CA LYS A 237 0.64 20.94 17.69
C LYS A 237 1.24 21.83 18.79
N LYS A 238 1.81 22.97 18.41
CA LYS A 238 2.46 23.90 19.33
C LYS A 238 1.43 24.56 20.27
N LYS A 239 0.29 25.03 19.72
CA LYS A 239 -0.79 25.68 20.47
C LYS A 239 -1.37 24.78 21.57
N TYR A 240 -1.61 23.51 21.27
CA TYR A 240 -2.26 22.58 22.18
C TYR A 240 -1.29 21.63 22.91
N ASN A 241 0.01 21.80 22.73
CA ASN A 241 1.04 20.93 23.29
C ASN A 241 0.75 19.44 23.04
N CYS A 242 0.63 19.09 21.77
CA CYS A 242 0.37 17.73 21.29
C CYS A 242 1.59 17.17 20.57
N MET A 243 1.61 15.86 20.34
CA MET A 243 2.50 15.20 19.38
C MET A 243 1.87 15.19 17.99
N LEU A 244 2.69 15.30 16.97
CA LEU A 244 2.30 15.16 15.56
C LEU A 244 3.01 13.98 14.93
N MET A 245 2.24 13.07 14.33
CA MET A 245 2.74 11.98 13.50
C MET A 245 2.26 12.18 12.07
N ILE A 246 3.19 12.12 11.11
CA ILE A 246 2.89 12.20 9.67
C ILE A 246 3.29 10.88 9.02
N ASP A 247 2.34 10.28 8.28
CA ASP A 247 2.58 9.09 7.46
C ASP A 247 2.88 9.53 6.01
N GLU A 248 4.15 9.39 5.62
CA GLU A 248 4.67 9.76 4.30
C GLU A 248 4.72 8.59 3.31
N ALA A 249 3.96 7.54 3.53
CA ALA A 249 4.01 6.35 2.68
C ALA A 249 3.73 6.63 1.19
N HIS A 250 3.06 7.73 0.87
CA HIS A 250 2.73 8.18 -0.48
C HIS A 250 3.29 9.57 -0.82
N SER A 251 4.28 10.07 -0.09
CA SER A 251 4.94 11.35 -0.35
C SER A 251 6.46 11.23 -0.54
N LEU A 252 7.10 10.30 0.17
CA LEU A 252 8.52 10.00 0.03
C LEU A 252 8.83 9.55 -1.42
N GLY A 253 9.78 10.23 -2.07
CA GLY A 253 10.14 10.00 -3.47
C GLY A 253 9.14 10.55 -4.50
N ILE A 254 8.11 11.30 -4.05
CA ILE A 254 7.04 11.82 -4.89
C ILE A 254 6.95 13.34 -4.79
N LEU A 255 6.91 13.87 -3.57
CA LEU A 255 6.82 15.31 -3.30
C LEU A 255 8.22 15.91 -3.08
N GLY A 256 8.31 17.20 -3.34
CA GLY A 256 9.57 17.94 -3.29
C GLY A 256 10.35 17.84 -4.61
N GLU A 257 11.41 18.60 -4.74
CA GLU A 257 12.26 18.61 -5.95
C GLU A 257 13.16 17.36 -6.03
N HIS A 258 13.56 16.87 -4.85
CA HIS A 258 14.48 15.74 -4.70
C HIS A 258 13.78 14.49 -4.14
N GLY A 259 12.44 14.52 -4.00
CA GLY A 259 11.67 13.42 -3.42
C GLY A 259 11.74 13.36 -1.89
N GLY A 260 12.09 14.45 -1.23
CA GLY A 260 12.17 14.56 0.23
C GLY A 260 10.83 14.53 0.96
N GLY A 261 9.72 14.30 0.22
CA GLY A 261 8.40 14.17 0.78
C GLY A 261 7.78 15.47 1.24
N ILE A 262 6.85 15.37 2.20
CA ILE A 262 6.11 16.50 2.77
C ILE A 262 7.06 17.53 3.40
N ARG A 263 8.10 17.06 4.07
CA ARG A 263 9.10 17.91 4.70
C ARG A 263 9.73 18.89 3.70
N GLU A 264 10.19 18.39 2.56
CA GLU A 264 10.78 19.21 1.50
C GLU A 264 9.74 20.09 0.84
N TYR A 265 8.56 19.54 0.55
CA TYR A 265 7.48 20.24 -0.14
C TYR A 265 7.05 21.52 0.57
N PHE A 266 6.93 21.47 1.91
CA PHE A 266 6.55 22.64 2.72
C PHE A 266 7.74 23.38 3.34
N ASN A 267 8.97 22.88 3.12
CA ASN A 267 10.18 23.42 3.75
C ASN A 267 10.05 23.57 5.28
N VAL A 268 9.54 22.52 5.94
CA VAL A 268 9.37 22.50 7.40
C VAL A 268 10.60 21.94 8.10
N ASP A 269 10.84 22.43 9.34
CA ASP A 269 11.87 21.87 10.19
C ASP A 269 11.47 20.44 10.58
N PRO A 270 12.35 19.43 10.34
CA PRO A 270 12.06 18.05 10.73
C PRO A 270 11.69 17.88 12.20
N GLY A 271 12.26 18.69 13.09
CA GLY A 271 11.99 18.68 14.53
C GLY A 271 10.59 19.17 14.92
N ASP A 272 9.87 19.84 14.03
CA ASP A 272 8.50 20.28 14.28
C ASP A 272 7.48 19.11 14.22
N VAL A 273 7.88 17.96 13.70
CA VAL A 273 7.07 16.73 13.68
C VAL A 273 7.75 15.68 14.57
N ASP A 274 6.99 15.08 15.48
CA ASP A 274 7.57 14.16 16.47
C ASP A 274 7.86 12.78 15.90
N LEU A 275 7.03 12.32 14.96
CA LEU A 275 7.11 11.01 14.35
C LEU A 275 6.89 11.11 12.83
N TRP A 276 7.96 10.95 12.07
CA TRP A 276 7.90 10.75 10.64
C TRP A 276 7.80 9.26 10.34
N MET A 277 6.69 8.84 9.79
CA MET A 277 6.48 7.47 9.35
C MET A 277 6.54 7.39 7.83
N SER A 278 7.16 6.34 7.29
CA SER A 278 6.94 5.94 5.91
C SER A 278 7.13 4.44 5.72
N THR A 279 6.75 3.96 4.54
CA THR A 279 6.96 2.58 4.14
C THR A 279 8.21 2.44 3.27
N LEU A 280 8.89 1.31 3.43
CA LEU A 280 10.00 0.91 2.55
C LEU A 280 9.51 0.13 1.32
N SER A 281 8.19 -0.18 1.26
CA SER A 281 7.62 -1.09 0.26
C SER A 281 7.15 -0.39 -1.02
N LYS A 282 7.35 0.91 -1.13
CA LYS A 282 6.96 1.70 -2.29
C LYS A 282 8.18 2.27 -3.00
N THR A 283 8.44 3.56 -2.90
CA THR A 283 9.58 4.23 -3.55
C THR A 283 10.92 3.54 -3.30
N LEU A 284 11.14 3.02 -2.08
CA LEU A 284 12.41 2.35 -1.74
C LEU A 284 12.45 0.85 -2.10
N CYS A 285 11.44 0.34 -2.81
CA CYS A 285 11.41 -0.97 -3.47
C CYS A 285 11.75 -2.19 -2.58
N GLY A 286 11.53 -2.07 -1.26
CA GLY A 286 11.79 -3.14 -0.31
C GLY A 286 10.53 -3.70 0.34
N CYS A 287 10.67 -4.12 1.59
CA CYS A 287 9.57 -4.53 2.44
C CYS A 287 9.83 -4.05 3.86
N GLY A 288 8.92 -3.25 4.40
CA GLY A 288 9.08 -2.69 5.74
C GLY A 288 8.48 -1.30 5.87
N GLY A 289 8.80 -0.66 6.97
CA GLY A 289 8.51 0.75 7.23
C GLY A 289 9.43 1.28 8.31
N TYR A 290 9.41 2.58 8.53
CA TYR A 290 10.26 3.21 9.52
C TYR A 290 9.50 4.28 10.32
N ILE A 291 10.04 4.59 11.49
CA ILE A 291 9.76 5.81 12.23
C ILE A 291 11.08 6.57 12.38
N ALA A 292 11.10 7.83 11.97
CA ALA A 292 12.21 8.74 12.20
C ALA A 292 11.75 9.88 13.12
N GLY A 293 12.62 10.35 14.01
CA GLY A 293 12.30 11.38 14.98
C GLY A 293 13.34 11.56 16.07
N HIS A 294 12.91 12.03 17.23
CA HIS A 294 13.78 12.27 18.38
C HIS A 294 14.37 10.96 18.91
N ARG A 295 15.66 10.95 19.18
CA ARG A 295 16.43 9.76 19.62
C ARG A 295 15.81 9.05 20.81
N GLY A 296 15.34 9.77 21.82
CA GLY A 296 14.73 9.20 23.00
C GLY A 296 13.49 8.38 22.69
N ILE A 297 12.64 8.84 21.75
CA ILE A 297 11.44 8.10 21.32
C ILE A 297 11.87 6.87 20.52
N ILE A 298 12.81 7.01 19.61
CA ILE A 298 13.29 5.90 18.77
C ILE A 298 13.90 4.79 19.62
N GLN A 299 14.75 5.14 20.60
CA GLN A 299 15.29 4.17 21.54
C GLN A 299 14.22 3.47 22.35
N TYR A 300 13.23 4.21 22.85
CA TYR A 300 12.11 3.63 23.58
C TYR A 300 11.34 2.61 22.73
N LEU A 301 11.09 2.91 21.45
CA LEU A 301 10.50 1.98 20.49
C LEU A 301 11.38 0.73 20.27
N LYS A 302 12.71 0.88 20.15
CA LYS A 302 13.65 -0.24 19.97
C LYS A 302 13.63 -1.23 21.14
N TYR A 303 13.37 -0.76 22.34
CA TYR A 303 13.32 -1.62 23.54
C TYR A 303 11.96 -2.25 23.84
N GLY A 304 10.86 -1.68 23.35
CA GLY A 304 9.54 -2.13 23.82
C GLY A 304 8.46 -2.30 22.76
N SER A 305 8.61 -1.75 21.57
CA SER A 305 7.59 -1.84 20.52
C SER A 305 7.39 -3.31 20.07
N PRO A 306 6.18 -3.88 20.22
CA PRO A 306 5.96 -5.32 20.02
C PRO A 306 6.30 -5.80 18.61
N GLY A 307 5.97 -5.05 17.57
CA GLY A 307 6.29 -5.42 16.18
C GLY A 307 7.77 -5.35 15.83
N PHE A 308 8.59 -4.80 16.72
CA PHE A 308 10.06 -4.83 16.59
C PHE A 308 10.67 -5.92 17.50
N VAL A 309 10.28 -5.97 18.76
CA VAL A 309 10.86 -6.86 19.77
C VAL A 309 10.51 -8.32 19.52
N PHE A 310 9.26 -8.62 19.12
CA PHE A 310 8.75 -9.97 18.94
C PHE A 310 8.68 -10.43 17.48
N SER A 311 9.22 -9.63 16.55
CA SER A 311 9.37 -10.01 15.14
C SER A 311 10.82 -10.34 14.83
N VAL A 312 11.07 -11.26 13.90
CA VAL A 312 12.39 -11.42 13.29
C VAL A 312 12.80 -10.09 12.65
N GLY A 313 14.06 -9.71 12.77
CA GLY A 313 14.59 -8.50 12.14
C GLY A 313 14.39 -8.51 10.62
N MET A 314 14.29 -7.34 10.02
CA MET A 314 14.23 -7.21 8.56
C MET A 314 15.36 -8.04 7.91
N PRO A 315 15.08 -8.82 6.84
CA PRO A 315 16.15 -9.50 6.10
C PRO A 315 17.24 -8.52 5.67
N PRO A 316 18.52 -8.79 5.92
CA PRO A 316 19.61 -7.88 5.57
C PRO A 316 19.65 -7.49 4.09
N VAL A 317 19.25 -8.41 3.21
CA VAL A 317 19.10 -8.18 1.76
C VAL A 317 18.10 -7.06 1.44
N ILE A 318 17.02 -6.98 2.21
CA ILE A 318 16.00 -5.93 2.05
C ILE A 318 16.52 -4.60 2.59
N ALA A 319 17.22 -4.61 3.73
CA ALA A 319 17.85 -3.40 4.26
C ALA A 319 18.85 -2.81 3.26
N VAL A 320 19.67 -3.64 2.63
CA VAL A 320 20.63 -3.22 1.58
C VAL A 320 19.90 -2.71 0.34
N ALA A 321 18.81 -3.38 -0.10
CA ALA A 321 17.99 -2.91 -1.22
C ALA A 321 17.47 -1.49 -0.96
N CYS A 322 16.83 -1.26 0.20
CA CYS A 322 16.28 0.05 0.57
C CYS A 322 17.34 1.12 0.71
N LEU A 323 18.51 0.80 1.30
CA LEU A 323 19.64 1.72 1.42
C LEU A 323 20.16 2.14 0.05
N THR A 324 20.29 1.18 -0.87
CA THR A 324 20.75 1.44 -2.24
C THR A 324 19.71 2.26 -3.01
N ALA A 325 18.42 1.93 -2.86
CA ALA A 325 17.33 2.69 -3.45
C ALA A 325 17.30 4.15 -2.99
N LEU A 326 17.50 4.39 -1.69
CA LEU A 326 17.58 5.75 -1.14
C LEU A 326 18.74 6.54 -1.77
N LYS A 327 19.93 5.93 -1.89
CA LYS A 327 21.10 6.56 -2.54
C LYS A 327 20.87 6.87 -4.03
N ILE A 328 20.15 5.98 -4.74
CA ILE A 328 19.79 6.21 -6.15
C ILE A 328 18.82 7.39 -6.23
N MET A 329 17.80 7.44 -5.37
CA MET A 329 16.84 8.53 -5.35
C MET A 329 17.52 9.89 -5.10
N GLU A 330 18.46 9.96 -4.14
CA GLU A 330 19.22 11.19 -3.86
C GLU A 330 20.12 11.60 -5.05
N ARG A 331 20.71 10.65 -5.75
CA ARG A 331 21.61 10.90 -6.87
C ARG A 331 20.91 11.21 -8.20
N GLU A 332 19.70 10.69 -8.39
CA GLU A 332 18.96 10.71 -9.65
C GLU A 332 17.60 11.45 -9.51
N PRO A 333 17.59 12.75 -9.11
CA PRO A 333 16.34 13.52 -8.89
C PRO A 333 15.49 13.68 -10.15
N GLU A 334 16.06 13.47 -11.34
CA GLU A 334 15.32 13.46 -12.61
C GLU A 334 14.23 12.38 -12.64
N ARG A 335 14.34 11.30 -11.87
CA ARG A 335 13.28 10.30 -11.75
C ARG A 335 12.05 10.87 -11.04
N VAL A 336 12.26 11.68 -10.00
CA VAL A 336 11.19 12.37 -9.28
C VAL A 336 10.49 13.36 -10.21
N LYS A 337 11.26 14.17 -10.95
CA LYS A 337 10.73 15.14 -11.93
C LYS A 337 9.93 14.45 -13.03
N LYS A 338 10.42 13.29 -13.53
CA LYS A 338 9.70 12.49 -14.52
C LYS A 338 8.39 11.93 -13.97
N LEU A 339 8.40 11.37 -12.76
CA LEU A 339 7.18 10.90 -12.09
C LEU A 339 6.15 12.02 -11.95
N GLN A 340 6.56 13.19 -11.46
CA GLN A 340 5.70 14.36 -11.29
C GLN A 340 5.13 14.85 -12.63
N HIS A 341 5.95 14.86 -13.68
CA HIS A 341 5.50 15.20 -15.04
C HIS A 341 4.42 14.24 -15.53
N ILE A 342 4.69 12.94 -15.49
CA ILE A 342 3.76 11.89 -15.95
C ILE A 342 2.45 11.91 -15.16
N SER A 343 2.54 12.12 -13.85
CA SER A 343 1.37 12.16 -12.95
C SER A 343 0.47 13.36 -13.26
N ARG A 344 1.08 14.53 -13.49
CA ARG A 344 0.36 15.75 -13.89
C ARG A 344 -0.26 15.58 -15.27
N TYR A 345 0.50 15.06 -16.22
CA TYR A 345 0.00 14.78 -17.57
C TYR A 345 -1.22 13.86 -17.54
N PHE A 346 -1.16 12.77 -16.76
CA PHE A 346 -2.30 11.84 -16.61
C PHE A 346 -3.53 12.55 -16.05
N LEU A 347 -3.36 13.35 -14.99
CA LEU A 347 -4.45 14.10 -14.37
C LEU A 347 -5.10 15.09 -15.34
N GLU A 348 -4.28 15.91 -16.01
CA GLU A 348 -4.76 16.92 -16.94
C GLU A 348 -5.47 16.29 -18.15
N TYR A 349 -4.91 15.22 -18.70
CA TYR A 349 -5.51 14.51 -19.82
C TYR A 349 -6.83 13.84 -19.42
N ALA A 350 -6.90 13.20 -18.26
CA ALA A 350 -8.14 12.60 -17.74
C ALA A 350 -9.24 13.66 -17.56
N ARG A 351 -8.90 14.81 -16.97
CA ARG A 351 -9.84 15.93 -16.79
C ARG A 351 -10.29 16.54 -18.12
N SER A 352 -9.39 16.64 -19.09
CA SER A 352 -9.73 17.14 -20.44
C SER A 352 -10.74 16.25 -21.18
N LYS A 353 -10.80 14.96 -20.81
CA LYS A 353 -11.76 13.97 -21.32
C LYS A 353 -13.05 13.90 -20.49
N GLY A 354 -13.21 14.74 -19.48
CA GLY A 354 -14.39 14.78 -18.60
C GLY A 354 -14.46 13.66 -17.56
N LEU A 355 -13.33 13.00 -17.25
CA LEU A 355 -13.29 11.99 -16.19
C LEU A 355 -13.22 12.66 -14.82
N ASP A 356 -13.97 12.12 -13.87
CA ASP A 356 -13.91 12.55 -12.47
C ASP A 356 -12.67 11.95 -11.79
N THR A 357 -11.78 12.83 -11.37
CA THR A 357 -10.53 12.47 -10.67
C THR A 357 -10.57 12.82 -9.19
N GLY A 358 -11.75 13.16 -8.65
CA GLY A 358 -11.89 13.66 -7.30
C GLY A 358 -10.98 14.86 -7.03
N GLU A 359 -10.48 14.93 -5.81
CA GLU A 359 -9.58 16.02 -5.35
C GLU A 359 -8.09 15.76 -5.66
N SER A 360 -7.78 14.85 -6.59
CA SER A 360 -6.38 14.52 -6.91
C SER A 360 -5.61 15.74 -7.39
N GLN A 361 -4.40 15.90 -6.87
CA GLN A 361 -3.47 16.97 -7.24
C GLN A 361 -2.41 16.50 -8.26
N GLY A 362 -2.51 15.25 -8.75
CA GLY A 362 -1.61 14.70 -9.77
C GLY A 362 -0.24 14.29 -9.25
N TYR A 363 -0.19 13.69 -8.06
CA TYR A 363 1.03 13.12 -7.51
C TYR A 363 0.90 11.60 -7.40
N ALA A 364 1.63 10.88 -8.23
CA ALA A 364 1.78 9.42 -8.30
C ALA A 364 0.49 8.57 -8.23
N ILE A 365 -0.57 9.07 -7.62
CA ILE A 365 -1.86 8.38 -7.51
C ILE A 365 -2.94 9.29 -8.06
N VAL A 366 -3.64 8.81 -9.10
CA VAL A 366 -4.79 9.49 -9.68
C VAL A 366 -5.96 8.52 -9.72
N PRO A 367 -7.02 8.76 -8.94
CA PRO A 367 -8.24 7.98 -9.05
C PRO A 367 -9.07 8.42 -10.27
N ILE A 368 -9.78 7.49 -10.87
CA ILE A 368 -10.92 7.77 -11.76
C ILE A 368 -12.17 7.28 -11.03
N ILE A 369 -12.97 8.22 -10.54
CA ILE A 369 -14.18 7.92 -9.78
C ILE A 369 -15.23 7.39 -10.73
N THR A 370 -15.77 6.23 -10.43
CA THR A 370 -16.74 5.53 -11.28
C THR A 370 -18.09 5.32 -10.58
N GLY A 371 -18.12 5.47 -9.25
CA GLY A 371 -19.30 5.41 -8.41
C GLY A 371 -19.67 3.99 -7.99
N GLU A 372 -20.29 3.20 -8.86
CA GLU A 372 -20.79 1.86 -8.54
C GLU A 372 -19.65 0.81 -8.53
N SER A 373 -19.63 -0.03 -7.49
CA SER A 373 -18.65 -1.11 -7.34
C SER A 373 -18.66 -2.09 -8.52
N MET A 374 -19.86 -2.47 -8.96
CA MET A 374 -20.03 -3.40 -10.08
C MET A 374 -19.53 -2.79 -11.39
N PHE A 375 -19.89 -1.54 -11.68
CA PHE A 375 -19.40 -0.82 -12.86
C PHE A 375 -17.87 -0.75 -12.89
N THR A 376 -17.24 -0.44 -11.74
CA THR A 376 -15.78 -0.36 -11.60
C THR A 376 -15.11 -1.69 -11.91
N GLY A 377 -15.64 -2.79 -11.38
CA GLY A 377 -15.11 -4.13 -11.63
C GLY A 377 -15.20 -4.54 -13.10
N PHE A 378 -16.34 -4.24 -13.74
CA PHE A 378 -16.51 -4.49 -15.19
C PHE A 378 -15.57 -3.66 -16.02
N LEU A 379 -15.42 -2.37 -15.72
CA LEU A 379 -14.54 -1.48 -16.43
C LEU A 379 -13.08 -1.93 -16.32
N ALA A 380 -12.63 -2.30 -15.11
CA ALA A 380 -11.29 -2.87 -14.90
C ALA A 380 -11.06 -4.13 -15.75
N THR A 381 -12.07 -4.99 -15.85
CA THR A 381 -12.01 -6.22 -16.65
C THR A 381 -11.91 -5.93 -18.16
N GLN A 382 -12.66 -4.96 -18.67
CA GLN A 382 -12.56 -4.58 -20.08
C GLN A 382 -11.20 -3.94 -20.37
N LEU A 383 -10.69 -3.10 -19.50
CA LEU A 383 -9.34 -2.54 -19.61
C LEU A 383 -8.27 -3.63 -19.64
N LEU A 384 -8.41 -4.65 -18.78
CA LEU A 384 -7.50 -5.81 -18.78
C LEU A 384 -7.53 -6.55 -20.13
N LYS A 385 -8.70 -6.75 -20.74
CA LYS A 385 -8.81 -7.33 -22.09
C LYS A 385 -8.12 -6.50 -23.16
N ARG A 386 -8.08 -5.17 -22.97
CA ARG A 386 -7.37 -4.22 -23.85
C ARG A 386 -5.88 -4.09 -23.55
N GLY A 387 -5.34 -4.88 -22.66
CA GLY A 387 -3.92 -4.84 -22.32
C GLY A 387 -3.55 -3.76 -21.29
N ILE A 388 -4.51 -3.30 -20.47
CA ILE A 388 -4.29 -2.29 -19.44
C ILE A 388 -4.62 -2.89 -18.09
N TYR A 389 -3.62 -2.93 -17.18
CA TYR A 389 -3.76 -3.46 -15.84
C TYR A 389 -3.88 -2.33 -14.82
N VAL A 390 -5.08 -2.17 -14.28
CA VAL A 390 -5.41 -1.21 -13.22
C VAL A 390 -6.35 -1.86 -12.22
N MET A 391 -6.14 -1.56 -10.92
CA MET A 391 -6.92 -2.17 -9.84
C MET A 391 -8.19 -1.37 -9.54
N PRO A 392 -9.35 -2.04 -9.49
CA PRO A 392 -10.59 -1.46 -8.98
C PRO A 392 -10.52 -1.37 -7.46
N ILE A 393 -10.95 -0.24 -6.91
CA ILE A 393 -11.21 -0.06 -5.48
C ILE A 393 -12.72 0.13 -5.32
N ALA A 394 -13.35 -0.82 -4.66
CA ALA A 394 -14.79 -0.93 -4.54
C ALA A 394 -15.19 -1.29 -3.09
N PHE A 395 -16.47 -1.34 -2.81
CA PHE A 395 -16.95 -1.82 -1.51
C PHE A 395 -16.36 -3.23 -1.18
N PRO A 396 -15.91 -3.52 0.05
CA PRO A 396 -16.01 -2.68 1.26
C PRO A 396 -14.82 -1.75 1.53
N ALA A 397 -13.86 -1.65 0.60
CA ALA A 397 -12.67 -0.80 0.79
C ALA A 397 -13.02 0.70 0.74
N VAL A 398 -14.06 1.06 0.00
CA VAL A 398 -14.69 2.39 -0.04
C VAL A 398 -16.19 2.21 0.10
N LYS A 399 -16.93 3.28 0.38
CA LYS A 399 -18.41 3.24 0.42
C LYS A 399 -18.96 2.96 -0.98
N GLU A 400 -20.14 2.32 -1.04
CA GLU A 400 -20.86 2.20 -2.32
C GLU A 400 -21.22 3.61 -2.81
N GLY A 401 -21.08 3.83 -4.11
CA GLY A 401 -21.16 5.15 -4.72
C GLY A 401 -19.80 5.89 -4.81
N GLU A 402 -18.77 5.37 -4.18
CA GLU A 402 -17.41 5.96 -4.17
C GLU A 402 -16.36 5.06 -4.86
N ALA A 403 -16.78 4.01 -5.56
CA ALA A 403 -15.87 3.10 -6.24
C ALA A 403 -15.06 3.81 -7.34
N ARG A 404 -13.85 3.37 -7.54
CA ARG A 404 -12.88 4.02 -8.44
C ARG A 404 -11.87 3.05 -9.03
N LEU A 405 -11.33 3.37 -10.19
CA LEU A 405 -10.08 2.82 -10.67
C LEU A 405 -8.93 3.63 -10.03
N ARG A 406 -7.95 2.98 -9.42
CA ARG A 406 -6.83 3.65 -8.77
C ARG A 406 -5.56 3.48 -9.60
N PHE A 407 -5.18 4.54 -10.31
CA PHE A 407 -3.97 4.56 -11.12
C PHE A 407 -2.76 4.93 -10.27
N PHE A 408 -1.76 4.06 -10.27
CA PHE A 408 -0.45 4.32 -9.71
C PHE A 408 0.50 4.67 -10.86
N LEU A 409 0.97 5.92 -10.88
CA LEU A 409 1.90 6.43 -11.87
C LEU A 409 3.34 6.13 -11.43
N SER A 410 4.20 5.88 -12.40
CA SER A 410 5.61 5.56 -12.19
C SER A 410 6.47 6.29 -13.21
N ALA A 411 7.72 6.59 -12.85
CA ALA A 411 8.70 7.17 -13.77
C ALA A 411 9.02 6.27 -14.98
N ALA A 412 8.64 4.98 -14.92
CA ALA A 412 8.74 4.07 -16.07
C ALA A 412 7.73 4.37 -17.18
N GLN A 413 6.60 4.99 -16.86
CA GLN A 413 5.51 5.23 -17.82
C GLN A 413 5.81 6.39 -18.76
N THR A 414 5.07 6.42 -19.86
CA THR A 414 5.13 7.46 -20.91
C THR A 414 3.78 8.16 -21.03
N GLU A 415 3.76 9.33 -21.63
CA GLU A 415 2.51 10.02 -21.97
C GLU A 415 1.61 9.16 -22.86
N GLU A 416 2.19 8.35 -23.75
CA GLU A 416 1.45 7.42 -24.61
C GLU A 416 0.75 6.34 -23.79
N ASN A 417 1.39 5.77 -22.76
CA ASN A 417 0.73 4.84 -21.85
C ASN A 417 -0.48 5.50 -21.16
N CYS A 418 -0.32 6.77 -20.75
CA CYS A 418 -1.40 7.53 -20.12
C CYS A 418 -2.56 7.78 -21.09
N ARG A 419 -2.27 8.23 -22.33
CA ARG A 419 -3.29 8.44 -23.38
C ARG A 419 -4.04 7.14 -23.68
N THR A 420 -3.31 6.07 -23.95
CA THR A 420 -3.89 4.75 -24.26
C THR A 420 -4.86 4.30 -23.16
N ALA A 421 -4.49 4.48 -21.88
CA ALA A 421 -5.33 4.08 -20.77
C ALA A 421 -6.59 4.94 -20.65
N ILE A 422 -6.46 6.26 -20.75
CA ILE A 422 -7.58 7.20 -20.62
C ILE A 422 -8.55 7.09 -21.79
N ASP A 423 -8.05 7.00 -23.03
CA ASP A 423 -8.89 6.83 -24.20
C ASP A 423 -9.64 5.49 -24.16
N ALA A 424 -8.99 4.41 -23.71
CA ALA A 424 -9.65 3.13 -23.50
C ALA A 424 -10.77 3.21 -22.44
N ILE A 425 -10.60 3.98 -21.36
CA ILE A 425 -11.66 4.21 -20.36
C ILE A 425 -12.87 4.86 -21.02
N ILE A 426 -12.65 5.93 -21.78
CA ILE A 426 -13.74 6.68 -22.46
C ILE A 426 -14.51 5.77 -23.42
N GLU A 427 -13.81 4.95 -24.20
CA GLU A 427 -14.42 4.02 -25.14
C GLU A 427 -15.21 2.90 -24.45
N GLU A 428 -14.72 2.40 -23.31
CA GLU A 428 -15.37 1.29 -22.59
C GLU A 428 -16.53 1.71 -21.69
N ILE A 429 -16.61 2.95 -21.23
CA ILE A 429 -17.69 3.44 -20.36
C ILE A 429 -19.08 3.15 -20.97
N PRO A 430 -19.42 3.49 -22.23
CA PRO A 430 -20.71 3.21 -22.82
C PRO A 430 -20.99 1.71 -22.92
N HIS A 431 -19.99 0.93 -23.31
CA HIS A 431 -20.08 -0.52 -23.45
C HIS A 431 -20.38 -1.20 -22.10
N VAL A 432 -19.67 -0.83 -21.05
CA VAL A 432 -19.89 -1.36 -19.69
C VAL A 432 -21.29 -0.98 -19.18
N ARG A 433 -21.78 0.23 -19.45
CA ARG A 433 -23.15 0.63 -19.09
C ARG A 433 -24.18 -0.27 -19.74
N GLN A 434 -24.08 -0.55 -21.05
CA GLN A 434 -24.99 -1.46 -21.75
C GLN A 434 -24.96 -2.88 -21.17
N ILE A 435 -23.79 -3.41 -20.84
CA ILE A 435 -23.66 -4.73 -20.20
C ILE A 435 -24.41 -4.74 -18.87
N LEU A 436 -24.24 -3.71 -18.03
CA LEU A 436 -24.89 -3.63 -16.73
C LEU A 436 -26.39 -3.46 -16.81
N GLU A 437 -26.89 -2.64 -17.73
CA GLU A 437 -28.34 -2.48 -17.96
C GLU A 437 -28.98 -3.81 -18.36
N LYS A 438 -28.36 -4.52 -19.28
CA LYS A 438 -28.81 -5.85 -19.67
C LYS A 438 -28.80 -6.83 -18.50
N TYR A 439 -27.73 -6.83 -17.70
CA TYR A 439 -27.63 -7.69 -16.53
C TYR A 439 -28.72 -7.37 -15.49
N LYS A 440 -28.95 -6.08 -15.16
CA LYS A 440 -29.99 -5.64 -14.21
C LYS A 440 -31.40 -6.03 -14.71
N ALA A 441 -31.63 -5.96 -16.02
CA ALA A 441 -32.92 -6.37 -16.62
C ALA A 441 -33.14 -7.89 -16.52
N GLU A 442 -32.11 -8.70 -16.70
CA GLU A 442 -32.19 -10.17 -16.59
C GLU A 442 -32.23 -10.67 -15.12
N HIS A 443 -31.82 -9.83 -14.14
CA HIS A 443 -31.73 -10.20 -12.72
C HIS A 443 -32.33 -9.13 -11.81
N PRO A 444 -33.63 -8.87 -11.87
CA PRO A 444 -34.27 -7.76 -11.13
C PRO A 444 -34.17 -7.86 -9.60
N GLN A 445 -33.88 -9.04 -9.05
CA GLN A 445 -33.73 -9.24 -7.60
C GLN A 445 -32.43 -8.77 -7.00
N THR A 446 -31.44 -8.38 -7.81
CA THR A 446 -30.12 -7.90 -7.34
C THR A 446 -30.00 -6.37 -7.34
N ALA A 447 -31.05 -5.65 -7.69
CA ALA A 447 -31.07 -4.19 -7.83
C ALA A 447 -31.34 -3.44 -6.50
N GLY A 448 -31.44 -4.14 -5.37
CA GLY A 448 -31.81 -3.57 -4.07
C GLY A 448 -30.97 -3.99 -2.85
N GLU A 449 -29.79 -4.61 -3.05
CA GLU A 449 -28.88 -4.95 -1.95
C GLU A 449 -27.56 -4.17 -2.02
#